data_1356fc7e8249f177db135839de787a04
#
_entry.id   1356fc7e8249f177db135839de787a04
#
_cell.length_a   1.000
_cell.length_b   1.000
_cell.length_c   1.000
_cell.angle_alpha   90.00
_cell.angle_beta   90.00
_cell.angle_gamma   90.00
#
_symmetry.space_group_name_H-M   'P 1'
#
loop_
_entity.id
_entity.type
_entity.pdbx_description
1 polymer ?
#
loop_
_entity_poly.entity_id
_entity_poly.type
_entity_poly.pdbx_seq_one_letter_code
_entity_poly.pdbx_strand_id
1 'polypeptide(L)'
;MDTEFTHTILGRTGLKTHRLGLSATYWPGKKTVYRAIDSGLNFFFCFGIDKQMLAVMRDVLNQDREKYVVATGAYNLLVGHPNLRRTLEKRLRQLRTDYIDIFLFLGVTKPKHFPRKVLDELYELKAEGKFGHVGISSHDRKFAGEMAAEGALDTLMIRYNAAHRGAEQDIFPYTASHDPGIISYTATRWRQLTRRPKKSWPMERPIPDAGLCYRFVLSNPHVHVCLTAPSNQKQLDENISALDKGPLSEDEMRFMREFGDVIYNQNKYFM
;
A
#
# COMPACT_ATOMS: atom_id res chain seq x y z
N MET A 1 14.44 12.59 -15.04
CA MET A 1 13.73 11.61 -14.19
C MET A 1 12.87 10.77 -15.09
N ASP A 2 12.97 9.45 -14.96
CA ASP A 2 12.07 8.55 -15.68
C ASP A 2 10.70 8.61 -15.01
N THR A 3 9.82 9.45 -15.56
CA THR A 3 8.46 9.65 -15.04
C THR A 3 7.61 8.38 -15.15
N GLU A 4 7.96 7.46 -16.05
CA GLU A 4 7.24 6.21 -16.21
C GLU A 4 7.42 5.27 -15.00
N PHE A 5 8.59 5.30 -14.33
CA PHE A 5 8.79 4.44 -13.15
C PHE A 5 8.28 5.07 -11.85
N THR A 6 8.13 6.38 -11.77
CA THR A 6 7.72 7.09 -10.54
C THR A 6 6.21 7.31 -10.45
N HIS A 7 5.49 7.29 -11.57
CA HIS A 7 4.05 7.53 -11.64
C HIS A 7 3.31 6.42 -12.38
N THR A 8 2.02 6.27 -12.10
CA THR A 8 1.16 5.28 -12.75
C THR A 8 -0.30 5.70 -12.66
N ILE A 9 -1.14 5.01 -13.42
CA ILE A 9 -2.59 4.97 -13.19
C ILE A 9 -2.88 3.78 -12.29
N LEU A 10 -3.65 3.97 -11.23
CA LEU A 10 -3.98 2.92 -10.26
C LEU A 10 -5.05 1.97 -10.82
N GLY A 11 -4.62 1.09 -11.71
CA GLY A 11 -5.51 0.14 -12.40
C GLY A 11 -6.76 0.82 -12.97
N ARG A 12 -7.88 0.10 -12.98
CA ARG A 12 -9.17 0.62 -13.53
C ARG A 12 -9.76 1.83 -12.79
N THR A 13 -9.16 2.27 -11.67
CA THR A 13 -9.68 3.46 -10.96
C THR A 13 -9.48 4.75 -11.75
N GLY A 14 -8.54 4.77 -12.69
CA GLY A 14 -8.18 5.97 -13.44
C GLY A 14 -7.39 7.00 -12.64
N LEU A 15 -7.15 6.78 -11.35
CA LEU A 15 -6.43 7.70 -10.47
C LEU A 15 -4.95 7.74 -10.82
N LYS A 16 -4.45 8.93 -11.17
CA LYS A 16 -3.02 9.16 -11.41
C LYS A 16 -2.29 9.29 -10.08
N THR A 17 -1.31 8.44 -9.84
CA THR A 17 -0.60 8.37 -8.56
C THR A 17 0.90 8.33 -8.73
N HIS A 18 1.62 8.92 -7.77
CA HIS A 18 3.01 8.56 -7.54
C HIS A 18 3.07 7.13 -7.00
N ARG A 19 4.04 6.33 -7.46
CA ARG A 19 4.12 4.90 -7.11
C ARG A 19 4.58 4.62 -5.69
N LEU A 20 5.19 5.59 -4.98
CA LEU A 20 5.28 5.56 -3.53
C LEU A 20 4.09 6.29 -2.92
N GLY A 21 3.33 5.57 -2.07
CA GLY A 21 2.27 6.16 -1.26
C GLY A 21 2.73 6.35 0.18
N LEU A 22 2.41 7.47 0.81
CA LEU A 22 2.78 7.69 2.21
C LEU A 22 1.78 7.04 3.17
N SER A 23 2.31 6.24 4.10
CA SER A 23 1.60 5.74 5.26
C SER A 23 2.29 6.22 6.54
N ALA A 24 1.52 6.53 7.59
CA ALA A 24 2.03 7.10 8.82
C ALA A 24 2.29 6.07 9.93
N THR A 25 2.57 4.81 9.58
CA THR A 25 2.76 3.72 10.55
C THR A 25 3.82 4.01 11.60
N TYR A 26 4.87 4.77 11.27
CA TYR A 26 5.98 5.11 12.16
C TYR A 26 5.99 6.58 12.59
N TRP A 27 4.84 7.26 12.53
CA TRP A 27 4.67 8.65 12.97
C TRP A 27 5.75 9.61 12.42
N PRO A 28 5.80 9.83 11.12
CA PRO A 28 6.87 10.60 10.47
C PRO A 28 6.93 12.07 10.91
N GLY A 29 5.87 12.58 11.52
CA GLY A 29 5.73 13.99 11.89
C GLY A 29 5.26 14.88 10.73
N LYS A 30 4.67 16.03 11.06
CA LYS A 30 4.12 16.98 10.07
C LYS A 30 5.13 17.39 9.00
N LYS A 31 6.37 17.70 9.41
CA LYS A 31 7.44 18.14 8.48
C LYS A 31 7.73 17.10 7.40
N THR A 32 7.72 15.81 7.77
CA THR A 32 7.93 14.72 6.80
C THR A 32 6.74 14.56 5.86
N VAL A 33 5.51 14.77 6.35
CA VAL A 33 4.31 14.72 5.49
C VAL A 33 4.33 15.87 4.48
N TYR A 34 4.63 17.10 4.89
CA TYR A 34 4.80 18.24 3.97
C TYR A 34 5.92 17.97 2.96
N ARG A 35 7.08 17.45 3.43
CA ARG A 35 8.19 17.09 2.55
C ARG A 35 7.77 16.06 1.49
N ALA A 36 6.94 15.08 1.83
CA ALA A 36 6.40 14.12 0.86
C ALA A 36 5.56 14.81 -0.21
N ILE A 37 4.70 15.74 0.18
CA ILE A 37 3.87 16.55 -0.72
C ILE A 37 4.75 17.40 -1.65
N ASP A 38 5.73 18.12 -1.10
CA ASP A 38 6.66 18.96 -1.85
C ASP A 38 7.51 18.14 -2.84
N SER A 39 7.75 16.85 -2.54
CA SER A 39 8.46 15.90 -3.41
C SER A 39 7.57 15.24 -4.46
N GLY A 40 6.29 15.63 -4.57
CA GLY A 40 5.37 15.13 -5.58
C GLY A 40 4.59 13.88 -5.23
N LEU A 41 4.70 13.35 -3.99
CA LEU A 41 3.84 12.27 -3.56
C LEU A 41 2.40 12.78 -3.44
N ASN A 42 1.47 12.06 -4.07
CA ASN A 42 0.06 12.41 -4.04
C ASN A 42 -0.85 11.29 -3.53
N PHE A 43 -0.32 10.10 -3.24
CA PHE A 43 -1.07 9.00 -2.64
C PHE A 43 -0.83 8.92 -1.13
N PHE A 44 -1.91 9.05 -0.32
CA PHE A 44 -1.83 9.07 1.14
C PHE A 44 -2.77 8.05 1.77
N PHE A 45 -2.21 7.08 2.50
CA PHE A 45 -2.99 6.13 3.27
C PHE A 45 -3.26 6.66 4.69
N CYS A 46 -4.42 7.28 4.87
CA CYS A 46 -4.86 7.93 6.10
C CYS A 46 -5.58 6.96 7.03
N PHE A 47 -4.84 6.10 7.73
CA PHE A 47 -5.43 5.09 8.62
C PHE A 47 -6.11 5.66 9.88
N GLY A 48 -5.76 6.86 10.29
CA GLY A 48 -6.48 7.59 11.34
C GLY A 48 -5.94 7.45 12.76
N ILE A 49 -4.82 6.77 12.93
CA ILE A 49 -4.10 6.74 14.20
C ILE A 49 -3.13 7.92 14.30
N ASP A 50 -2.54 8.33 13.19
CA ASP A 50 -1.62 9.47 13.16
C ASP A 50 -2.37 10.80 13.01
N LYS A 51 -2.52 11.49 14.14
CA LYS A 51 -3.15 12.81 14.19
C LYS A 51 -2.37 13.88 13.42
N GLN A 52 -1.05 13.74 13.30
CA GLN A 52 -0.20 14.73 12.61
C GLN A 52 -0.39 14.64 11.10
N MET A 53 -0.38 13.43 10.54
CA MET A 53 -0.69 13.23 9.13
C MET A 53 -2.11 13.69 8.79
N LEU A 54 -3.11 13.34 9.61
CA LEU A 54 -4.48 13.79 9.41
C LEU A 54 -4.60 15.32 9.46
N ALA A 55 -3.84 16.00 10.32
CA ALA A 55 -3.84 17.45 10.40
C ALA A 55 -3.27 18.08 9.12
N VAL A 56 -2.13 17.57 8.62
CA VAL A 56 -1.55 18.06 7.35
C VAL A 56 -2.50 17.79 6.19
N MET A 57 -3.02 16.57 6.07
CA MET A 57 -3.94 16.23 4.98
C MET A 57 -5.20 17.08 5.01
N ARG A 58 -5.78 17.35 6.19
CA ARG A 58 -6.90 18.28 6.32
C ARG A 58 -6.58 19.66 5.73
N ASP A 59 -5.39 20.18 6.03
CA ASP A 59 -5.01 21.53 5.62
C ASP A 59 -4.78 21.59 4.10
N VAL A 60 -4.13 20.59 3.49
CA VAL A 60 -3.84 20.57 2.05
C VAL A 60 -5.07 20.18 1.20
N LEU A 61 -5.94 19.30 1.69
CA LEU A 61 -7.17 18.92 0.99
C LEU A 61 -8.16 20.12 0.88
N ASN A 62 -8.16 21.01 1.85
CA ASN A 62 -8.96 22.24 1.78
C ASN A 62 -8.45 23.25 0.74
N GLN A 63 -7.18 23.15 0.33
CA GLN A 63 -6.58 24.04 -0.67
C GLN A 63 -6.75 23.48 -2.08
N ASP A 64 -6.51 22.17 -2.25
CA ASP A 64 -6.57 21.50 -3.55
C ASP A 64 -6.90 20.02 -3.35
N ARG A 65 -8.20 19.69 -3.34
CA ARG A 65 -8.68 18.33 -3.10
C ARG A 65 -8.25 17.34 -4.20
N GLU A 66 -8.29 17.80 -5.43
CA GLU A 66 -8.11 16.94 -6.62
C GLU A 66 -6.66 16.52 -6.83
N LYS A 67 -5.73 17.24 -6.25
CA LYS A 67 -4.30 16.93 -6.35
C LYS A 67 -3.91 15.63 -5.63
N TYR A 68 -4.70 15.19 -4.66
CA TYR A 68 -4.35 14.10 -3.75
C TYR A 68 -5.30 12.92 -3.87
N VAL A 69 -4.73 11.72 -3.84
CA VAL A 69 -5.45 10.46 -3.71
C VAL A 69 -5.41 10.01 -2.25
N VAL A 70 -6.55 10.03 -1.60
CA VAL A 70 -6.70 9.64 -0.19
C VAL A 70 -7.32 8.26 -0.10
N ALA A 71 -6.54 7.32 0.44
CA ALA A 71 -7.03 6.00 0.83
C ALA A 71 -7.19 5.91 2.35
N THR A 72 -8.26 5.30 2.80
CA THR A 72 -8.51 4.98 4.22
C THR A 72 -9.34 3.71 4.32
N GLY A 73 -9.69 3.29 5.53
CA GLY A 73 -10.55 2.12 5.66
C GLY A 73 -11.01 1.83 7.08
N ALA A 74 -11.92 0.87 7.15
CA ALA A 74 -12.43 0.31 8.38
C ALA A 74 -11.73 -1.02 8.69
N TYR A 75 -11.13 -1.12 9.87
CA TYR A 75 -10.36 -2.31 10.25
C TYR A 75 -11.29 -3.36 10.88
N ASN A 76 -11.21 -4.58 10.39
CA ASN A 76 -11.83 -5.74 11.00
C ASN A 76 -11.02 -6.14 12.24
N LEU A 77 -11.35 -5.55 13.37
CA LEU A 77 -10.82 -5.97 14.66
C LEU A 77 -11.52 -7.24 15.11
N LEU A 78 -10.82 -8.11 15.83
CA LEU A 78 -11.18 -9.44 16.31
C LEU A 78 -12.59 -9.64 16.91
N VAL A 79 -13.43 -8.62 17.01
CA VAL A 79 -14.69 -8.61 17.75
C VAL A 79 -15.88 -8.16 16.87
N GLY A 80 -15.93 -8.60 15.62
CA GLY A 80 -17.07 -8.31 14.74
C GLY A 80 -16.75 -7.35 13.60
N HIS A 81 -17.73 -7.16 12.71
CA HIS A 81 -17.56 -6.25 11.58
C HIS A 81 -17.48 -4.81 12.06
N PRO A 82 -16.53 -4.02 11.55
CA PRO A 82 -16.49 -2.59 11.84
C PRO A 82 -17.76 -1.94 11.31
N ASN A 83 -18.24 -0.93 11.97
CA ASN A 83 -19.30 -0.07 11.42
C ASN A 83 -18.68 0.79 10.32
N LEU A 84 -18.91 0.41 9.07
CA LEU A 84 -18.30 1.03 7.87
C LEU A 84 -18.72 2.50 7.76
N ARG A 85 -20.02 2.77 7.86
CA ARG A 85 -20.58 4.13 7.80
C ARG A 85 -19.97 5.04 8.85
N ARG A 86 -19.99 4.62 10.11
CA ARG A 86 -19.43 5.42 11.21
C ARG A 86 -17.94 5.72 11.00
N THR A 87 -17.19 4.73 10.49
CA THR A 87 -15.75 4.89 10.24
C THR A 87 -15.51 5.85 9.09
N LEU A 88 -16.23 5.73 7.99
CA LEU A 88 -16.17 6.64 6.84
C LEU A 88 -16.46 8.08 7.26
N GLU A 89 -17.61 8.30 7.91
CA GLU A 89 -18.00 9.64 8.36
C GLU A 89 -17.05 10.26 9.38
N LYS A 90 -16.49 9.42 10.28
CA LYS A 90 -15.43 9.90 11.18
C LYS A 90 -14.22 10.37 10.40
N ARG A 91 -13.82 9.68 9.34
CA ARG A 91 -12.66 10.03 8.54
C ARG A 91 -12.91 11.31 7.74
N LEU A 92 -14.05 11.44 7.09
CA LEU A 92 -14.47 12.65 6.40
C LEU A 92 -14.40 13.89 7.31
N ARG A 93 -14.97 13.77 8.54
CA ARG A 93 -14.89 14.86 9.54
C ARG A 93 -13.47 15.17 9.97
N GLN A 94 -12.61 14.14 10.17
CA GLN A 94 -11.22 14.36 10.58
C GLN A 94 -10.39 15.06 9.50
N LEU A 95 -10.63 14.75 8.24
CA LEU A 95 -9.96 15.33 7.08
C LEU A 95 -10.62 16.65 6.61
N ARG A 96 -11.83 16.98 7.12
CA ARG A 96 -12.66 18.10 6.67
C ARG A 96 -12.86 18.09 5.16
N THR A 97 -13.23 16.93 4.64
CA THR A 97 -13.57 16.71 3.23
C THR A 97 -14.89 15.96 3.17
N ASP A 98 -15.62 16.10 2.10
CA ASP A 98 -16.87 15.38 1.81
C ASP A 98 -16.64 14.10 0.98
N TYR A 99 -15.40 13.89 0.51
CA TYR A 99 -15.06 12.82 -0.40
C TYR A 99 -13.69 12.17 -0.07
N ILE A 100 -13.61 10.85 -0.23
CA ILE A 100 -12.40 10.02 -0.15
C ILE A 100 -12.26 9.23 -1.46
N ASP A 101 -11.05 9.08 -1.99
CA ASP A 101 -10.86 8.38 -3.26
C ASP A 101 -11.05 6.87 -3.10
N ILE A 102 -10.47 6.28 -2.04
CA ILE A 102 -10.49 4.83 -1.84
C ILE A 102 -10.90 4.49 -0.41
N PHE A 103 -11.97 3.72 -0.25
CA PHE A 103 -12.38 3.19 1.04
C PHE A 103 -12.22 1.67 1.10
N LEU A 104 -11.40 1.21 2.05
CA LEU A 104 -10.97 -0.18 2.17
C LEU A 104 -11.63 -0.87 3.38
N PHE A 105 -12.05 -2.11 3.18
CA PHE A 105 -12.26 -3.02 4.31
C PHE A 105 -10.92 -3.68 4.66
N LEU A 106 -10.38 -3.37 5.84
CA LEU A 106 -9.02 -3.74 6.23
C LEU A 106 -8.98 -5.02 7.08
N GLY A 107 -7.93 -5.83 6.88
CA GLY A 107 -7.61 -6.96 7.75
C GLY A 107 -8.37 -8.24 7.44
N VAL A 108 -8.65 -8.53 6.18
CA VAL A 108 -9.22 -9.82 5.76
C VAL A 108 -8.14 -10.91 5.85
N THR A 109 -8.31 -11.85 6.78
CA THR A 109 -7.39 -12.99 6.98
C THR A 109 -8.02 -14.32 6.60
N LYS A 110 -9.33 -14.36 6.36
CA LYS A 110 -10.12 -15.53 5.90
C LYS A 110 -11.32 -15.03 5.12
N PRO A 111 -11.85 -15.79 4.14
CA PRO A 111 -13.02 -15.39 3.34
C PRO A 111 -14.23 -15.00 4.18
N LYS A 112 -14.48 -15.73 5.27
CA LYS A 112 -15.61 -15.43 6.20
C LYS A 112 -15.57 -14.04 6.85
N HIS A 113 -14.41 -13.35 6.81
CA HIS A 113 -14.28 -11.98 7.34
C HIS A 113 -14.81 -10.93 6.37
N PHE A 114 -15.05 -11.31 5.11
CA PHE A 114 -15.59 -10.43 4.08
C PHE A 114 -16.78 -11.11 3.38
N PRO A 115 -17.90 -11.35 4.09
CA PRO A 115 -19.08 -11.94 3.49
C PRO A 115 -19.75 -10.95 2.51
N ARG A 116 -20.56 -11.47 1.59
CA ARG A 116 -21.23 -10.67 0.55
C ARG A 116 -21.94 -9.43 1.09
N LYS A 117 -22.63 -9.54 2.21
CA LYS A 117 -23.30 -8.40 2.86
C LYS A 117 -22.39 -7.20 3.17
N VAL A 118 -21.09 -7.44 3.42
CA VAL A 118 -20.11 -6.35 3.65
C VAL A 118 -19.77 -5.66 2.34
N LEU A 119 -19.65 -6.42 1.27
CA LEU A 119 -19.46 -5.87 -0.07
C LEU A 119 -20.66 -5.05 -0.51
N ASP A 120 -21.87 -5.56 -0.25
CA ASP A 120 -23.11 -4.86 -0.58
C ASP A 120 -23.23 -3.53 0.21
N GLU A 121 -22.91 -3.52 1.54
CA GLU A 121 -22.85 -2.30 2.35
C GLU A 121 -21.81 -1.29 1.81
N LEU A 122 -20.64 -1.75 1.35
CA LEU A 122 -19.64 -0.87 0.72
C LEU A 122 -20.18 -0.23 -0.56
N TYR A 123 -20.90 -0.98 -1.39
CA TYR A 123 -21.50 -0.43 -2.61
C TYR A 123 -22.64 0.54 -2.33
N GLU A 124 -23.48 0.27 -1.32
CA GLU A 124 -24.50 1.20 -0.85
C GLU A 124 -23.87 2.53 -0.39
N LEU A 125 -22.81 2.46 0.41
CA LEU A 125 -22.07 3.65 0.86
C LEU A 125 -21.38 4.38 -0.30
N LYS A 126 -20.86 3.66 -1.30
CA LYS A 126 -20.31 4.24 -2.52
C LYS A 126 -21.36 5.02 -3.30
N ALA A 127 -22.56 4.49 -3.41
CA ALA A 127 -23.67 5.13 -4.10
C ALA A 127 -24.11 6.48 -3.46
N GLU A 128 -23.77 6.70 -2.17
CA GLU A 128 -23.95 8.00 -1.52
C GLU A 128 -22.95 9.08 -1.98
N GLY A 129 -21.96 8.72 -2.82
CA GLY A 129 -20.99 9.66 -3.37
C GLY A 129 -19.90 10.12 -2.41
N LYS A 130 -19.79 9.55 -1.21
CA LYS A 130 -18.81 9.93 -0.18
C LYS A 130 -17.42 9.37 -0.43
N PHE A 131 -17.30 8.37 -1.30
CA PHE A 131 -16.03 7.84 -1.78
C PHE A 131 -16.18 7.21 -3.17
N GLY A 132 -15.04 7.10 -3.90
CA GLY A 132 -15.03 6.69 -5.30
C GLY A 132 -14.84 5.20 -5.53
N HIS A 133 -13.92 4.57 -4.80
CA HIS A 133 -13.46 3.22 -5.10
C HIS A 133 -13.50 2.31 -3.88
N VAL A 134 -14.03 1.09 -4.10
CA VAL A 134 -14.11 0.04 -3.09
C VAL A 134 -12.86 -0.84 -3.12
N GLY A 135 -12.33 -1.19 -1.96
CA GLY A 135 -11.23 -2.15 -1.88
C GLY A 135 -11.19 -2.94 -0.57
N ILE A 136 -10.26 -3.88 -0.54
CA ILE A 136 -9.93 -4.63 0.68
C ILE A 136 -8.43 -4.65 0.94
N SER A 137 -8.06 -4.83 2.22
CA SER A 137 -6.72 -5.29 2.60
C SER A 137 -6.81 -6.75 3.00
N SER A 138 -6.09 -7.64 2.28
CA SER A 138 -6.13 -9.07 2.53
C SER A 138 -4.76 -9.67 2.86
N HIS A 139 -4.76 -10.56 3.86
CA HIS A 139 -3.65 -11.46 4.16
C HIS A 139 -3.87 -12.86 3.56
N ASP A 140 -5.09 -13.17 3.14
CA ASP A 140 -5.44 -14.38 2.41
C ASP A 140 -5.25 -14.12 0.91
N ARG A 141 -4.16 -14.66 0.34
CA ARG A 141 -3.81 -14.41 -1.05
C ARG A 141 -4.77 -15.09 -2.03
N LYS A 142 -5.22 -16.32 -1.72
CA LYS A 142 -6.15 -17.04 -2.59
C LYS A 142 -7.46 -16.28 -2.70
N PHE A 143 -8.01 -15.87 -1.56
CA PHE A 143 -9.20 -15.03 -1.54
C PHE A 143 -9.01 -13.70 -2.27
N ALA A 144 -7.85 -13.05 -2.13
CA ALA A 144 -7.56 -11.82 -2.87
C ALA A 144 -7.51 -12.06 -4.39
N GLY A 145 -6.99 -13.21 -4.84
CA GLY A 145 -7.01 -13.63 -6.24
C GLY A 145 -8.41 -13.90 -6.76
N GLU A 146 -9.26 -14.57 -5.97
CA GLU A 146 -10.68 -14.78 -6.28
C GLU A 146 -11.39 -13.43 -6.48
N MET A 147 -11.20 -12.50 -5.55
CA MET A 147 -11.77 -11.14 -5.66
C MET A 147 -11.25 -10.36 -6.87
N ALA A 148 -9.99 -10.56 -7.27
CA ALA A 148 -9.44 -9.99 -8.49
C ALA A 148 -10.12 -10.57 -9.74
N ALA A 149 -10.31 -11.88 -9.76
CA ALA A 149 -10.97 -12.58 -10.88
C ALA A 149 -12.45 -12.21 -11.03
N GLU A 150 -13.15 -12.03 -9.92
CA GLU A 150 -14.57 -11.62 -9.90
C GLU A 150 -14.78 -10.17 -10.36
N GLY A 151 -13.74 -9.32 -10.27
CA GLY A 151 -13.85 -7.89 -10.58
C GLY A 151 -14.76 -7.11 -9.63
N ALA A 152 -15.05 -7.67 -8.45
CA ALA A 152 -15.92 -7.04 -7.46
C ALA A 152 -15.28 -5.87 -6.71
N LEU A 153 -13.96 -5.67 -6.84
CA LEU A 153 -13.23 -4.63 -6.11
C LEU A 153 -12.44 -3.75 -7.07
N ASP A 154 -12.42 -2.45 -6.79
CA ASP A 154 -11.65 -1.49 -7.57
C ASP A 154 -10.16 -1.52 -7.18
N THR A 155 -9.86 -1.86 -5.91
CA THR A 155 -8.47 -1.92 -5.40
C THR A 155 -8.25 -3.09 -4.45
N LEU A 156 -7.02 -3.60 -4.47
CA LEU A 156 -6.53 -4.64 -3.54
C LEU A 156 -5.27 -4.13 -2.83
N MET A 157 -5.30 -4.09 -1.50
CA MET A 157 -4.12 -3.81 -0.69
C MET A 157 -3.55 -5.13 -0.18
N ILE A 158 -2.32 -5.47 -0.61
CA ILE A 158 -1.72 -6.79 -0.39
C ILE A 158 -0.31 -6.69 0.16
N ARG A 159 0.12 -7.74 0.86
CA ARG A 159 1.52 -7.91 1.22
C ARG A 159 2.30 -8.49 0.03
N TYR A 160 3.29 -7.72 -0.45
CA TYR A 160 4.23 -8.18 -1.45
C TYR A 160 5.62 -7.58 -1.19
N ASN A 161 6.65 -8.42 -1.10
CA ASN A 161 8.05 -8.04 -0.93
C ASN A 161 8.96 -9.22 -1.29
N ALA A 162 10.27 -9.02 -1.30
CA ALA A 162 11.23 -10.04 -1.71
C ALA A 162 11.14 -11.37 -0.92
N ALA A 163 10.72 -11.32 0.36
CA ALA A 163 10.53 -12.51 1.18
C ALA A 163 9.11 -13.11 1.06
N HIS A 164 8.11 -12.35 0.63
CA HIS A 164 6.72 -12.80 0.51
C HIS A 164 6.21 -12.55 -0.91
N ARG A 165 6.55 -13.46 -1.83
CA ARG A 165 6.26 -13.37 -3.27
C ARG A 165 5.03 -14.14 -3.72
N GLY A 166 4.27 -14.75 -2.80
CA GLY A 166 3.14 -15.61 -3.15
C GLY A 166 2.04 -14.93 -3.98
N ALA A 167 1.98 -13.59 -3.99
CA ALA A 167 1.06 -12.86 -4.88
C ALA A 167 1.38 -13.10 -6.38
N GLU A 168 2.62 -13.43 -6.73
CA GLU A 168 3.01 -13.77 -8.11
C GLU A 168 2.25 -14.99 -8.65
N GLN A 169 1.81 -15.89 -7.77
CA GLN A 169 1.06 -17.09 -8.11
C GLN A 169 -0.44 -16.96 -7.79
N ASP A 170 -0.75 -16.34 -6.64
CA ASP A 170 -2.10 -16.41 -6.08
C ASP A 170 -2.97 -15.19 -6.43
N ILE A 171 -2.39 -14.06 -6.90
CA ILE A 171 -3.14 -12.81 -7.14
C ILE A 171 -2.90 -12.25 -8.55
N PHE A 172 -1.65 -11.99 -8.93
CA PHE A 172 -1.33 -11.27 -10.17
C PHE A 172 -1.86 -11.93 -11.46
N PRO A 173 -1.86 -13.29 -11.61
CA PRO A 173 -2.44 -13.91 -12.80
C PRO A 173 -3.93 -13.62 -13.00
N TYR A 174 -4.63 -13.21 -11.94
CA TYR A 174 -6.07 -12.97 -11.94
C TYR A 174 -6.45 -11.49 -12.12
N THR A 175 -5.45 -10.58 -12.23
CA THR A 175 -5.73 -9.14 -12.34
C THR A 175 -6.03 -8.69 -13.76
N ALA A 176 -5.63 -9.46 -14.80
CA ALA A 176 -5.67 -9.03 -16.19
C ALA A 176 -7.09 -8.70 -16.71
N SER A 177 -8.13 -9.41 -16.25
CA SER A 177 -9.50 -9.24 -16.76
C SER A 177 -10.19 -7.97 -16.25
N HIS A 178 -9.83 -7.50 -15.05
CA HIS A 178 -10.54 -6.42 -14.38
C HIS A 178 -9.63 -5.28 -13.89
N ASP A 179 -8.33 -5.43 -14.02
CA ASP A 179 -7.30 -4.46 -13.68
C ASP A 179 -7.54 -3.72 -12.35
N PRO A 180 -7.70 -4.44 -11.21
CA PRO A 180 -7.83 -3.77 -9.92
C PRO A 180 -6.54 -3.04 -9.57
N GLY A 181 -6.65 -1.85 -8.97
CA GLY A 181 -5.49 -1.12 -8.47
C GLY A 181 -4.78 -1.87 -7.33
N ILE A 182 -3.53 -2.30 -7.55
CA ILE A 182 -2.76 -3.05 -6.55
C ILE A 182 -1.92 -2.09 -5.71
N ILE A 183 -2.19 -2.08 -4.40
CA ILE A 183 -1.46 -1.32 -3.39
C ILE A 183 -0.68 -2.31 -2.52
N SER A 184 0.65 -2.24 -2.56
CA SER A 184 1.50 -3.11 -1.74
C SER A 184 1.91 -2.45 -0.44
N TYR A 185 1.99 -3.22 0.63
CA TYR A 185 2.54 -2.80 1.91
C TYR A 185 3.65 -3.73 2.39
N THR A 186 4.41 -3.27 3.41
CA THR A 186 5.52 -4.00 4.03
C THR A 186 6.68 -4.36 3.09
N ALA A 187 7.05 -3.47 2.14
CA ALA A 187 8.17 -3.68 1.21
C ALA A 187 9.46 -4.10 1.91
N THR A 188 9.79 -3.49 3.06
CA THR A 188 10.98 -3.81 3.86
C THR A 188 10.77 -4.98 4.84
N ARG A 189 9.58 -5.59 4.84
CA ARG A 189 9.18 -6.62 5.83
C ARG A 189 9.48 -6.15 7.27
N TRP A 190 8.98 -4.95 7.63
CA TRP A 190 9.20 -4.35 8.95
C TRP A 190 10.69 -4.27 9.29
N ARG A 191 11.52 -3.83 8.34
CA ARG A 191 12.97 -3.68 8.41
C ARG A 191 13.76 -5.01 8.44
N GLN A 192 13.13 -6.18 8.30
CA GLN A 192 13.87 -7.44 8.28
C GLN A 192 14.68 -7.60 6.99
N LEU A 193 14.19 -7.10 5.86
CA LEU A 193 14.91 -7.10 4.58
C LEU A 193 16.05 -6.08 4.51
N THR A 194 16.16 -5.16 5.47
CA THR A 194 17.23 -4.16 5.53
C THR A 194 18.18 -4.40 6.71
N ARG A 195 18.19 -5.61 7.24
CA ARG A 195 19.08 -6.03 8.32
C ARG A 195 19.77 -7.33 7.96
N ARG A 196 21.03 -7.48 8.40
CA ARG A 196 21.76 -8.72 8.19
C ARG A 196 21.10 -9.84 8.98
N PRO A 197 20.77 -10.95 8.32
CA PRO A 197 20.27 -12.14 9.00
C PRO A 197 21.36 -12.75 9.87
N LYS A 198 20.95 -13.36 10.98
CA LYS A 198 21.91 -13.95 11.95
C LYS A 198 22.68 -15.16 11.40
N LYS A 199 22.11 -15.85 10.43
CA LYS A 199 22.67 -17.05 9.80
C LYS A 199 22.38 -17.06 8.30
N SER A 200 23.10 -17.89 7.56
CA SER A 200 22.80 -18.18 6.14
C SER A 200 22.99 -17.04 5.16
N TRP A 201 23.71 -15.96 5.54
CA TRP A 201 24.12 -14.90 4.63
C TRP A 201 25.57 -14.51 4.87
N PRO A 202 26.46 -14.68 3.88
CA PRO A 202 27.89 -14.39 4.03
C PRO A 202 28.17 -12.95 4.46
N MET A 203 29.17 -12.75 5.32
CA MET A 203 29.47 -11.43 5.89
C MET A 203 29.96 -10.43 4.82
N GLU A 204 30.64 -10.92 3.80
CA GLU A 204 31.18 -10.14 2.67
C GLU A 204 30.11 -9.71 1.67
N ARG A 205 28.98 -10.40 1.63
CA ARG A 205 27.87 -10.03 0.73
C ARG A 205 27.09 -8.83 1.28
N PRO A 206 26.70 -7.87 0.43
CA PRO A 206 25.89 -6.73 0.86
C PRO A 206 24.51 -7.18 1.35
N ILE A 207 23.82 -6.28 2.04
CA ILE A 207 22.40 -6.43 2.37
C ILE A 207 21.59 -5.33 1.64
N PRO A 208 20.30 -5.57 1.33
CA PRO A 208 19.47 -4.55 0.71
C PRO A 208 19.29 -3.32 1.60
N ASP A 209 19.22 -2.17 0.98
CA ASP A 209 18.65 -0.96 1.59
C ASP A 209 17.12 -0.89 1.37
N ALA A 210 16.49 0.13 1.94
CA ALA A 210 15.05 0.32 1.79
C ALA A 210 14.66 0.66 0.34
N GLY A 211 15.48 1.46 -0.34
CA GLY A 211 15.26 1.82 -1.74
C GLY A 211 15.22 0.61 -2.67
N LEU A 212 16.15 -0.33 -2.48
CA LEU A 212 16.16 -1.58 -3.22
C LEU A 212 14.92 -2.43 -2.96
N CYS A 213 14.40 -2.42 -1.71
CA CYS A 213 13.15 -3.09 -1.38
C CYS A 213 11.94 -2.47 -2.08
N TYR A 214 11.86 -1.14 -2.17
CA TYR A 214 10.77 -0.45 -2.88
C TYR A 214 10.88 -0.70 -4.39
N ARG A 215 12.06 -0.60 -4.97
CA ARG A 215 12.27 -0.90 -6.39
C ARG A 215 11.92 -2.35 -6.72
N PHE A 216 12.24 -3.31 -5.85
CA PHE A 216 11.82 -4.71 -6.03
C PHE A 216 10.31 -4.83 -6.18
N VAL A 217 9.55 -4.22 -5.29
CA VAL A 217 8.09 -4.26 -5.31
C VAL A 217 7.55 -3.59 -6.58
N LEU A 218 8.06 -2.41 -6.90
CA LEU A 218 7.58 -1.59 -8.03
C LEU A 218 8.10 -2.07 -9.40
N SER A 219 9.13 -2.93 -9.45
CA SER A 219 9.56 -3.60 -10.69
C SER A 219 8.57 -4.67 -11.14
N ASN A 220 7.63 -5.08 -10.28
CA ASN A 220 6.56 -5.96 -10.70
C ASN A 220 5.47 -5.13 -11.41
N PRO A 221 5.13 -5.43 -12.69
CA PRO A 221 4.20 -4.63 -13.48
C PRO A 221 2.77 -4.61 -12.94
N HIS A 222 2.38 -5.60 -12.13
CA HIS A 222 1.06 -5.64 -11.50
C HIS A 222 0.93 -4.73 -10.29
N VAL A 223 2.03 -4.22 -9.72
CA VAL A 223 1.98 -3.37 -8.53
C VAL A 223 1.96 -1.90 -8.95
N HIS A 224 0.90 -1.20 -8.62
CA HIS A 224 0.72 0.20 -8.95
C HIS A 224 1.34 1.12 -7.89
N VAL A 225 1.01 0.92 -6.62
CA VAL A 225 1.49 1.73 -5.50
C VAL A 225 2.13 0.86 -4.44
N CYS A 226 3.28 1.30 -3.92
CA CYS A 226 3.93 0.71 -2.76
C CYS A 226 3.89 1.71 -1.59
N LEU A 227 3.31 1.30 -0.46
CA LEU A 227 3.26 2.16 0.73
C LEU A 227 4.64 2.25 1.40
N THR A 228 5.11 3.47 1.58
CA THR A 228 6.28 3.80 2.40
C THR A 228 5.87 4.41 3.73
N ALA A 229 6.61 4.09 4.79
CA ALA A 229 6.38 4.61 6.14
C ALA A 229 7.70 5.04 6.78
N PRO A 230 8.29 6.16 6.33
CA PRO A 230 9.53 6.68 6.89
C PRO A 230 9.30 7.22 8.30
N SER A 231 10.32 7.17 9.16
CA SER A 231 10.28 7.77 10.50
C SER A 231 10.70 9.25 10.52
N ASN A 232 11.29 9.74 9.42
CA ASN A 232 11.79 11.11 9.30
C ASN A 232 12.02 11.50 7.83
N GLN A 233 12.35 12.79 7.60
CA GLN A 233 12.58 13.34 6.26
C GLN A 233 13.73 12.65 5.51
N LYS A 234 14.85 12.35 6.19
CA LYS A 234 15.99 11.70 5.55
C LYS A 234 15.61 10.35 4.94
N GLN A 235 14.90 9.51 5.70
CA GLN A 235 14.42 8.22 5.18
C GLN A 235 13.41 8.41 4.03
N LEU A 236 12.57 9.42 4.10
CA LEU A 236 11.66 9.75 3.02
C LEU A 236 12.43 10.11 1.74
N ASP A 237 13.40 11.02 1.83
CA ASP A 237 14.19 11.48 0.70
C ASP A 237 14.99 10.31 0.09
N GLU A 238 15.58 9.44 0.91
CA GLU A 238 16.27 8.22 0.47
C GLU A 238 15.33 7.26 -0.28
N ASN A 239 14.10 7.08 0.21
CA ASN A 239 13.11 6.20 -0.42
C ASN A 239 12.62 6.76 -1.76
N ILE A 240 12.41 8.07 -1.86
CA ILE A 240 11.97 8.74 -3.10
C ILE A 240 13.09 8.69 -4.14
N SER A 241 14.30 9.13 -3.78
CA SER A 241 15.45 9.17 -4.70
C SER A 241 15.86 7.79 -5.22
N ALA A 242 15.55 6.72 -4.48
CA ALA A 242 15.82 5.37 -4.95
C ALA A 242 15.04 5.03 -6.24
N LEU A 243 13.87 5.62 -6.45
CA LEU A 243 13.06 5.39 -7.64
C LEU A 243 13.65 6.05 -8.90
N ASP A 244 14.51 7.05 -8.76
CA ASP A 244 15.22 7.68 -9.89
C ASP A 244 16.13 6.69 -10.65
N LYS A 245 16.48 5.57 -10.01
CA LYS A 245 17.25 4.48 -10.62
C LYS A 245 16.43 3.58 -11.54
N GLY A 246 15.12 3.78 -11.62
CA GLY A 246 14.20 2.94 -12.40
C GLY A 246 13.99 1.53 -11.82
N PRO A 247 13.47 0.60 -12.62
CA PRO A 247 13.25 -0.78 -12.22
C PRO A 247 14.57 -1.49 -11.86
N LEU A 248 14.48 -2.62 -11.15
CA LEU A 248 15.65 -3.43 -10.84
C LEU A 248 16.24 -4.04 -12.13
N SER A 249 17.59 -4.08 -12.20
CA SER A 249 18.28 -4.94 -13.16
C SER A 249 18.04 -6.42 -12.83
N GLU A 250 18.37 -7.30 -13.78
CA GLU A 250 18.27 -8.76 -13.56
C GLU A 250 19.13 -9.24 -12.38
N ASP A 251 20.33 -8.67 -12.21
CA ASP A 251 21.23 -9.01 -11.11
C ASP A 251 20.69 -8.51 -9.76
N GLU A 252 20.16 -7.28 -9.71
CA GLU A 252 19.49 -6.76 -8.52
C GLU A 252 18.25 -7.60 -8.18
N MET A 253 17.47 -8.01 -9.17
CA MET A 253 16.30 -8.86 -8.97
C MET A 253 16.68 -10.23 -8.41
N ARG A 254 17.70 -10.87 -8.96
CA ARG A 254 18.25 -12.15 -8.49
C ARG A 254 18.75 -12.03 -7.06
N PHE A 255 19.54 -11.01 -6.78
CA PHE A 255 20.03 -10.71 -5.43
C PHE A 255 18.89 -10.54 -4.42
N MET A 256 17.87 -9.76 -4.77
CA MET A 256 16.71 -9.52 -3.91
C MET A 256 15.91 -10.80 -3.64
N ARG A 257 15.74 -11.65 -4.66
CA ARG A 257 15.05 -12.95 -4.50
C ARG A 257 15.84 -13.89 -3.60
N GLU A 258 17.15 -14.05 -3.80
CA GLU A 258 18.02 -14.86 -2.94
C GLU A 258 17.98 -14.38 -1.48
N PHE A 259 18.17 -13.09 -1.27
CA PHE A 259 18.13 -12.52 0.09
C PHE A 259 16.75 -12.70 0.73
N GLY A 260 15.69 -12.48 -0.04
CA GLY A 260 14.31 -12.67 0.37
C GLY A 260 14.03 -14.10 0.83
N ASP A 261 14.57 -15.10 0.13
CA ASP A 261 14.43 -16.53 0.51
C ASP A 261 15.11 -16.84 1.83
N VAL A 262 16.30 -16.30 2.08
CA VAL A 262 16.99 -16.42 3.37
C VAL A 262 16.15 -15.84 4.50
N ILE A 263 15.61 -14.64 4.30
CA ILE A 263 14.76 -13.97 5.29
C ILE A 263 13.43 -14.73 5.52
N TYR A 264 12.81 -15.24 4.44
CA TYR A 264 11.59 -16.02 4.53
C TYR A 264 11.78 -17.31 5.33
N ASN A 265 12.88 -18.03 5.09
CA ASN A 265 13.18 -19.31 5.76
C ASN A 265 13.48 -19.15 7.24
N GLN A 266 13.92 -17.98 7.70
CA GLN A 266 14.12 -17.70 9.14
C GLN A 266 12.81 -17.51 9.90
N ASN A 267 11.77 -17.03 9.26
CA ASN A 267 10.44 -16.86 9.85
C ASN A 267 9.33 -16.88 8.79
N LYS A 268 8.78 -18.07 8.57
CA LYS A 268 7.70 -18.28 7.58
C LYS A 268 6.34 -17.70 8.02
N TYR A 269 6.14 -17.54 9.34
CA TYR A 269 4.85 -17.18 9.95
C TYR A 269 4.69 -15.69 10.22
N PHE A 270 5.42 -14.86 9.53
CA PHE A 270 5.23 -13.42 9.62
C PHE A 270 3.85 -13.03 9.06
N MET A 271 3.03 -12.33 9.89
CA MET A 271 1.69 -11.85 9.52
C MET A 271 1.71 -10.97 8.29
#